data_edc340d77811c3d129087fd036e36826
#
_entry.id   edc340d77811c3d129087fd036e36826
#
_cell.length_a   1.000
_cell.length_b   1.000
_cell.length_c   1.000
_cell.angle_alpha   90.00
_cell.angle_beta   90.00
_cell.angle_gamma   90.00
#
_symmetry.space_group_name_H-M   'P 1'
#
loop_
_entity.id
_entity.type
_entity.pdbx_description
1 polymer ?
#
loop_
_entity_poly.entity_id
_entity_poly.type
_entity_poly.pdbx_seq_one_letter_code
_entity_poly.pdbx_strand_id
1 'polypeptide(L)' 'MIDLNSDERYMRMALTEARAAYSKGEVPIGAVVVSPRGRILGRGHNHTEALSDVTAHAEMIAISAAAQ' A
#
# COMPACT_ATOMS: atom_id res chain seq x y z
N MET A 1 -8.05 19.77 7.08
CA MET A 1 -6.76 19.99 7.76
C MET A 1 -6.03 18.64 7.87
N ILE A 2 -4.74 18.64 7.58
CA ILE A 2 -3.92 17.45 7.68
C ILE A 2 -3.59 17.20 9.14
N ASP A 3 -3.87 16.00 9.61
CA ASP A 3 -3.50 15.55 10.95
C ASP A 3 -2.17 14.81 10.85
N LEU A 4 -1.10 15.39 11.39
CA LEU A 4 0.24 14.81 11.31
C LEU A 4 0.31 13.42 11.95
N ASN A 5 -0.44 13.17 13.02
CA ASN A 5 -0.48 11.87 13.67
C ASN A 5 -1.13 10.82 12.76
N SER A 6 -2.20 11.20 12.06
CA SER A 6 -2.86 10.31 11.10
C SER A 6 -1.97 10.04 9.90
N ASP A 7 -1.28 11.06 9.37
CA ASP A 7 -0.37 10.89 8.25
C ASP A 7 0.77 9.94 8.60
N GLU A 8 1.33 10.09 9.80
CA GLU A 8 2.37 9.19 10.28
C GLU A 8 1.86 7.76 10.40
N ARG A 9 0.65 7.57 10.89
CA ARG A 9 0.02 6.26 10.99
C ARG A 9 -0.14 5.61 9.62
N TYR A 10 -0.62 6.37 8.62
CA TYR A 10 -0.79 5.86 7.27
C TYR A 10 0.55 5.52 6.62
N MET A 11 1.58 6.33 6.87
CA MET A 11 2.93 6.03 6.40
C MET A 11 3.47 4.75 7.02
N ARG A 12 3.23 4.52 8.31
CA ARG A 12 3.63 3.27 8.97
C ARG A 12 2.93 2.07 8.36
N MET A 13 1.66 2.22 7.98
CA MET A 13 0.92 1.16 7.31
C MET A 13 1.51 0.87 5.92
N ALA A 14 1.87 1.92 5.17
CA ALA A 14 2.54 1.74 3.88
C ALA A 14 3.91 1.06 4.04
N LEU A 15 4.66 1.41 5.09
CA LEU A 15 5.93 0.76 5.40
C LEU A 15 5.74 -0.71 5.78
N THR A 16 4.67 -1.04 6.48
CA THR A 16 4.34 -2.43 6.80
C THR A 16 4.09 -3.23 5.51
N GLU A 17 3.39 -2.63 4.55
CA GLU A 17 3.18 -3.25 3.24
C GLU A 17 4.51 -3.42 2.50
N ALA A 18 5.38 -2.41 2.54
CA ALA A 18 6.70 -2.50 1.90
C ALA A 18 7.54 -3.63 2.51
N ARG A 19 7.49 -3.81 3.83
CA ARG A 19 8.19 -4.89 4.50
C ARG A 19 7.62 -6.25 4.09
N ALA A 20 6.32 -6.34 3.88
CA ALA A 20 5.68 -7.55 3.40
C ALA A 20 6.19 -7.91 2.01
N ALA A 21 6.36 -6.92 1.13
CA ALA A 21 6.94 -7.12 -0.19
C ALA A 21 8.40 -7.62 -0.07
N TYR A 22 9.18 -6.95 0.75
CA TYR A 22 10.59 -7.30 0.95
C TYR A 22 10.75 -8.75 1.44
N SER A 23 9.89 -9.18 2.35
CA SER A 23 9.95 -10.54 2.90
C SER A 23 9.64 -11.60 1.84
N LYS A 24 9.00 -11.21 0.74
CA LYS A 24 8.69 -12.09 -0.40
C LYS A 24 9.70 -11.97 -1.54
N GLY A 25 10.79 -11.23 -1.33
CA GLY A 25 11.79 -11.01 -2.37
C GLY A 25 11.42 -9.97 -3.40
N GLU A 26 10.38 -9.17 -3.12
CA GLU A 26 9.94 -8.09 -3.98
C GLU A 26 10.63 -6.77 -3.60
N VAL A 27 10.63 -5.80 -4.52
CA VAL A 27 11.05 -4.44 -4.20
C VAL A 27 10.16 -3.91 -3.06
N PRO A 28 10.74 -3.35 -1.98
CA PRO A 28 9.95 -2.96 -0.79
C PRO A 28 9.17 -1.66 -1.00
N ILE A 29 8.09 -1.73 -1.76
CA ILE A 29 7.19 -0.61 -2.01
C ILE A 29 5.82 -0.97 -1.48
N GLY A 30 5.24 -0.08 -0.66
CA GLY A 30 3.91 -0.24 -0.12
C GLY A 30 3.06 0.99 -0.38
N ALA A 31 1.74 0.82 -0.37
CA ALA A 31 0.78 1.89 -0.60
C ALA A 31 -0.47 1.69 0.23
N VAL A 32 -1.09 2.82 0.62
CA VAL A 32 -2.35 2.84 1.35
C VAL A 32 -3.25 3.89 0.70
N VAL A 33 -4.51 3.54 0.48
CA VAL A 33 -5.53 4.48 -0.02
C VAL A 33 -6.44 4.86 1.15
N VAL A 34 -6.57 6.15 1.40
CA VAL A 34 -7.30 6.68 2.56
C VAL A 34 -8.38 7.64 2.09
N SER A 35 -9.58 7.55 2.67
CA SER A 35 -10.66 8.48 2.37
C SER A 35 -10.38 9.84 3.03
N PRO A 36 -11.07 10.93 2.57
CA PRO A 36 -10.96 12.24 3.23
C PRO A 36 -11.34 12.22 4.72
N ARG A 37 -12.11 11.22 5.14
CA ARG A 37 -12.52 11.07 6.55
C ARG A 37 -11.56 10.21 7.36
N GLY A 38 -10.42 9.83 6.78
CA GLY A 38 -9.41 9.04 7.48
C GLY A 38 -9.67 7.54 7.52
N ARG A 39 -10.57 7.05 6.68
CA ARG A 39 -10.88 5.63 6.60
C ARG A 39 -9.93 4.94 5.61
N ILE A 40 -9.36 3.81 6.01
CA ILE A 40 -8.52 3.02 5.13
C ILE A 40 -9.43 2.29 4.13
N LEU A 41 -9.25 2.58 2.84
CA LEU A 41 -10.04 1.98 1.77
C LEU A 41 -9.33 0.80 1.12
N GLY A 42 -8.01 0.81 1.11
CA GLY A 42 -7.23 -0.27 0.54
C GLY A 42 -5.75 -0.13 0.87
N ARG A 43 -5.03 -1.23 0.78
CA ARG A 43 -3.59 -1.25 0.98
C ARG A 43 -2.98 -2.32 0.09
N GLY A 44 -1.72 -2.18 -0.25
CA GLY A 44 -1.05 -3.12 -1.13
C GLY A 44 0.45 -2.97 -1.14
N HIS A 45 1.12 -3.95 -1.70
CA HIS A 45 2.57 -3.93 -1.88
C HIS A 45 2.92 -4.63 -3.19
N ASN A 46 4.16 -4.45 -3.65
CA ASN A 46 4.59 -4.99 -4.92
C ASN A 46 4.56 -6.52 -4.95
N HIS A 47 4.07 -7.07 -6.07
CA HIS A 47 4.05 -8.50 -6.35
C HIS A 47 4.60 -8.81 -7.75
N THR A 48 5.33 -7.86 -8.34
CA THR A 48 5.72 -7.95 -9.75
C THR A 48 6.54 -9.20 -10.07
N GLU A 49 7.45 -9.59 -9.18
CA GLU A 49 8.28 -10.78 -9.39
C GLU A 49 7.48 -12.06 -9.23
N ALA A 50 6.68 -12.14 -8.17
CA ALA A 50 5.90 -13.34 -7.87
C ALA A 50 4.84 -13.62 -8.92
N LEU A 51 4.21 -12.55 -9.46
CA LEU A 51 3.10 -12.69 -10.40
C LEU A 51 3.53 -12.52 -11.86
N SER A 52 4.75 -12.04 -12.10
CA SER A 52 5.24 -11.69 -13.44
C SER A 52 4.28 -10.75 -14.16
N ASP A 53 3.64 -9.86 -13.41
CA ASP A 53 2.58 -8.96 -13.87
C ASP A 53 3.00 -7.52 -13.64
N VAL A 54 3.13 -6.74 -14.71
CA VAL A 54 3.55 -5.34 -14.63
C VAL A 54 2.54 -4.45 -13.89
N THR A 55 1.30 -4.92 -13.73
CA THR A 55 0.27 -4.17 -12.99
C THR A 55 0.28 -4.47 -11.49
N ALA A 56 1.12 -5.40 -11.04
CA ALA A 56 1.17 -5.80 -9.63
C ALA A 56 2.03 -4.86 -8.79
N HIS A 57 1.97 -3.56 -9.08
CA HIS A 57 2.61 -2.51 -8.29
C HIS A 57 1.73 -2.14 -7.09
N ALA A 58 2.37 -1.71 -6.00
CA ALA A 58 1.72 -1.43 -4.72
C ALA A 58 0.51 -0.50 -4.86
N GLU A 59 0.64 0.60 -5.60
CA GLU A 59 -0.43 1.58 -5.77
C GLU A 59 -1.62 1.00 -6.54
N MET A 60 -1.37 0.17 -7.53
CA MET A 60 -2.45 -0.48 -8.30
C MET A 60 -3.21 -1.49 -7.45
N ILE A 61 -2.47 -2.25 -6.64
CA ILE A 61 -3.06 -3.24 -5.73
C ILE A 61 -3.92 -2.53 -4.68
N ALA A 62 -3.42 -1.43 -4.10
CA ALA A 62 -4.14 -0.67 -3.09
C ALA A 62 -5.41 -0.05 -3.66
N ILE A 63 -5.34 0.51 -4.88
CA ILE A 63 -6.51 1.11 -5.55
C ILE A 63 -7.54 0.03 -5.87
N SER A 64 -7.12 -1.13 -6.38
CA SER A 64 -8.02 -2.24 -6.68
C SER A 64 -8.71 -2.73 -5.41
N ALA A 65 -7.99 -2.83 -4.29
CA ALA A 65 -8.56 -3.20 -3.01
C ALA A 65 -9.58 -2.17 -2.54
N ALA A 66 -9.31 -0.88 -2.74
CA ALA A 66 -10.19 0.21 -2.35
C ALA A 66 -11.49 0.22 -3.17
N ALA A 67 -11.45 -0.30 -4.40
CA ALA A 67 -12.61 -0.32 -5.29
C ALA A 67 -13.60 -1.44 -5.00
N GLN A 68 -13.23 -2.37 -4.14
CA GLN A 68 -14.11 -3.46 -3.72
C GLN A 68 -14.94 -3.08 -2.49
#